data_ac844f2601e805b0726fc1b2e10beff5
#
_entry.id   ac844f2601e805b0726fc1b2e10beff5
#
_cell.length_a   1.000
_cell.length_b   1.000
_cell.length_c   1.000
_cell.angle_alpha   90.00
_cell.angle_beta   90.00
_cell.angle_gamma   90.00
#
_symmetry.space_group_name_H-M   'P 1'
#
loop_
_entity.id
_entity.type
_entity.pdbx_description
1 polymer ?
#
loop_
_entity_poly.entity_id
_entity_poly.type
_entity_poly.pdbx_seq_one_letter_code
_entity_poly.pdbx_strand_id
1 'polypeptide(L)'
;MVLTCEPPSQSSSGTPTQTALPNRIFLIGYPGDVGGAGTECWHTLLLWRRFNLPVVCVPTWGNPCNLWLSRVNLLGYPTITTTPDKLADVPGLKGSIVVSFCNSQFLAHVDHFRDLGCRIIWAGCMCWLFDAERRHYERRGPFDAYVFQSQYQLDVLRPQLTQYGVRPEQMHLVRAAFMPEEWPFRPRPHKKGEPLIVGRISRPAPDKFHPKTWWIYERIPHPVRARIMAWGPEVEKKIGPPPPWAEVLPSRAETAQDFIGKLHVMLQANGGAQENWPRSGLEAMATGVPLVVPNKWGWREMVRHGFTGFLADTEEEMAYYAARLAYEEDLRQFFARSARKHLVENLARPETVWAAWQKVFQSLQAPSPSSESKAPSTAISISNAI
;
A
#
# COMPACT_ATOMS: atom_id res chain seq x y z
N MET A 1 -70.83 4.28 -13.60
CA MET A 1 -70.09 4.01 -12.36
C MET A 1 -68.61 3.95 -12.71
N VAL A 2 -67.94 5.10 -12.58
CA VAL A 2 -66.55 5.27 -13.00
C VAL A 2 -65.70 5.16 -11.74
N LEU A 3 -64.87 4.11 -11.67
CA LEU A 3 -63.92 3.90 -10.58
C LEU A 3 -62.65 4.71 -10.88
N THR A 4 -62.39 5.73 -10.09
CA THR A 4 -61.16 6.50 -10.09
C THR A 4 -60.13 5.75 -9.24
N CYS A 5 -59.04 5.25 -9.85
CA CYS A 5 -57.84 4.75 -9.13
C CYS A 5 -56.97 5.94 -8.74
N GLU A 6 -56.76 6.12 -7.43
CA GLU A 6 -55.69 6.99 -6.91
C GLU A 6 -54.32 6.37 -7.10
N PRO A 7 -53.27 7.14 -7.47
CA PRO A 7 -51.93 6.62 -7.58
C PRO A 7 -51.31 6.42 -6.17
N PRO A 8 -50.43 5.40 -6.00
CA PRO A 8 -49.81 5.13 -4.73
C PRO A 8 -48.82 6.26 -4.33
N SER A 9 -48.90 6.65 -3.08
CA SER A 9 -48.03 7.63 -2.43
C SER A 9 -46.56 7.24 -2.59
N GLN A 10 -45.75 8.12 -3.17
CA GLN A 10 -44.28 7.99 -3.24
C GLN A 10 -43.71 8.05 -1.82
N SER A 11 -43.17 6.93 -1.37
CA SER A 11 -42.31 6.87 -0.20
C SER A 11 -41.06 7.70 -0.48
N SER A 12 -40.83 8.74 0.29
CA SER A 12 -39.61 9.56 0.28
C SER A 12 -38.41 8.67 0.60
N SER A 13 -37.68 8.25 -0.44
CA SER A 13 -36.36 7.68 -0.28
C SER A 13 -35.44 8.77 0.27
N GLY A 14 -35.15 8.69 1.56
CA GLY A 14 -34.18 9.55 2.21
C GLY A 14 -32.83 9.44 1.47
N THR A 15 -32.43 10.52 0.82
CA THR A 15 -31.08 10.67 0.26
C THR A 15 -30.08 10.44 1.40
N PRO A 16 -29.12 9.53 1.28
CA PRO A 16 -28.11 9.33 2.32
C PRO A 16 -27.39 10.67 2.51
N THR A 17 -27.43 11.18 3.73
CA THR A 17 -26.76 12.42 4.12
C THR A 17 -25.29 12.27 3.75
N GLN A 18 -24.85 13.00 2.73
CA GLN A 18 -23.43 13.08 2.35
C GLN A 18 -22.68 13.69 3.53
N THR A 19 -22.06 12.85 4.34
CA THR A 19 -21.20 13.30 5.44
C THR A 19 -20.09 14.16 4.84
N ALA A 20 -19.96 15.38 5.32
CA ALA A 20 -19.02 16.35 4.78
C ALA A 20 -17.57 15.82 4.91
N LEU A 21 -16.78 15.92 3.84
CA LEU A 21 -15.35 15.64 3.89
C LEU A 21 -14.65 16.64 4.84
N PRO A 22 -13.50 16.29 5.39
CA PRO A 22 -12.71 17.23 6.17
C PRO A 22 -12.33 18.44 5.31
N ASN A 23 -12.48 19.64 5.87
CA ASN A 23 -12.14 20.89 5.17
C ASN A 23 -10.66 20.95 4.78
N ARG A 24 -9.80 20.23 5.50
CA ARG A 24 -8.37 20.15 5.26
C ARG A 24 -7.76 18.97 6.04
N ILE A 25 -6.77 18.32 5.44
CA ILE A 25 -5.90 17.36 6.14
C ILE A 25 -4.44 17.76 6.01
N PHE A 26 -3.60 17.29 6.92
CA PHE A 26 -2.16 17.47 6.87
C PHE A 26 -1.48 16.13 6.60
N LEU A 27 -0.67 16.06 5.55
CA LEU A 27 0.24 14.96 5.29
C LEU A 27 1.58 15.28 5.93
N ILE A 28 1.95 14.52 6.97
CA ILE A 28 3.20 14.75 7.70
C ILE A 28 4.27 13.80 7.20
N GLY A 29 5.30 14.38 6.62
CA GLY A 29 6.39 13.66 6.01
C GLY A 29 5.99 12.87 4.77
N TYR A 30 6.96 12.20 4.22
CA TYR A 30 6.78 11.18 3.21
C TYR A 30 7.84 10.10 3.40
N PRO A 31 7.55 8.85 3.03
CA PRO A 31 8.56 7.81 3.00
C PRO A 31 9.60 8.18 1.95
N GLY A 32 10.85 7.79 2.15
CA GLY A 32 11.97 8.20 1.28
C GLY A 32 11.73 8.01 -0.22
N ASP A 33 12.60 8.57 -1.03
CA ASP A 33 12.51 8.58 -2.50
C ASP A 33 12.56 7.19 -3.16
N VAL A 34 13.02 6.19 -2.42
CA VAL A 34 13.17 4.80 -2.89
C VAL A 34 12.20 3.89 -2.15
N GLY A 35 11.51 3.05 -2.92
CA GLY A 35 10.68 1.98 -2.39
C GLY A 35 9.18 2.23 -2.51
N GLY A 36 8.41 1.17 -2.21
CA GLY A 36 6.98 1.13 -2.42
C GLY A 36 6.18 2.17 -1.63
N ALA A 37 6.62 2.49 -0.40
CA ALA A 37 5.92 3.45 0.46
C ALA A 37 5.94 4.88 -0.13
N GLY A 38 7.07 5.32 -0.72
CA GLY A 38 7.14 6.61 -1.40
C GLY A 38 6.23 6.69 -2.62
N THR A 39 6.22 5.63 -3.43
CA THR A 39 5.34 5.51 -4.60
C THR A 39 3.86 5.48 -4.19
N GLU A 40 3.54 4.80 -3.10
CA GLU A 40 2.17 4.76 -2.57
C GLU A 40 1.68 6.13 -2.12
N CYS A 41 2.49 6.83 -1.33
CA CYS A 41 2.18 8.18 -0.89
C CYS A 41 1.91 9.11 -2.09
N TRP A 42 2.75 9.02 -3.13
CA TRP A 42 2.57 9.77 -4.37
C TRP A 42 1.22 9.46 -5.05
N HIS A 43 0.92 8.19 -5.30
CA HIS A 43 -0.35 7.81 -5.94
C HIS A 43 -1.58 8.13 -5.07
N THR A 44 -1.42 8.12 -3.74
CA THR A 44 -2.50 8.55 -2.84
C THR A 44 -2.74 10.06 -2.96
N LEU A 45 -1.69 10.88 -3.08
CA LEU A 45 -1.85 12.31 -3.34
C LEU A 45 -2.52 12.58 -4.69
N LEU A 46 -2.18 11.83 -5.75
CA LEU A 46 -2.87 11.88 -7.04
C LEU A 46 -4.36 11.55 -6.91
N LEU A 47 -4.69 10.50 -6.16
CA LEU A 47 -6.06 10.11 -5.87
C LEU A 47 -6.80 11.22 -5.13
N TRP A 48 -6.23 11.75 -4.06
CA TRP A 48 -6.83 12.82 -3.27
C TRP A 48 -7.02 14.10 -4.09
N ARG A 49 -6.09 14.41 -4.98
CA ARG A 49 -6.24 15.54 -5.93
C ARG A 49 -7.38 15.33 -6.90
N ARG A 50 -7.54 14.11 -7.44
CA ARG A 50 -8.63 13.74 -8.35
C ARG A 50 -10.01 13.96 -7.69
N PHE A 51 -10.13 13.75 -6.39
CA PHE A 51 -11.36 13.94 -5.62
C PHE A 51 -11.39 15.26 -4.83
N ASN A 52 -10.54 16.21 -5.18
CA ASN A 52 -10.50 17.56 -4.62
C ASN A 52 -10.35 17.61 -3.09
N LEU A 53 -9.66 16.65 -2.47
CA LEU A 53 -9.37 16.72 -1.04
C LEU A 53 -8.29 17.79 -0.78
N PRO A 54 -8.55 18.79 0.08
CA PRO A 54 -7.54 19.78 0.44
C PRO A 54 -6.48 19.18 1.34
N VAL A 55 -5.22 19.21 0.89
CA VAL A 55 -4.06 18.66 1.63
C VAL A 55 -3.01 19.75 1.81
N VAL A 56 -2.44 19.82 3.00
CA VAL A 56 -1.21 20.57 3.28
C VAL A 56 -0.11 19.57 3.56
N CYS A 57 1.00 19.69 2.84
CA CYS A 57 2.16 18.82 3.02
C CYS A 57 3.17 19.44 3.98
N VAL A 58 3.55 18.72 5.02
CA VAL A 58 4.58 19.12 5.99
C VAL A 58 5.71 18.11 5.93
N PRO A 59 6.84 18.43 5.25
CA PRO A 59 8.01 17.54 5.24
C PRO A 59 8.56 17.36 6.66
N THR A 60 9.00 16.18 6.99
CA THR A 60 9.69 15.92 8.27
C THR A 60 11.17 16.19 8.12
N TRP A 61 11.58 16.91 8.86
CA TRP A 61 12.03 18.09 9.57
C TRP A 61 13.16 18.72 8.76
N GLY A 62 12.84 19.59 7.86
CA GLY A 62 13.80 20.22 6.98
C GLY A 62 13.27 20.44 5.57
N ASN A 63 14.16 20.70 4.66
CA ASN A 63 13.80 20.91 3.27
C ASN A 63 13.48 19.58 2.60
N PRO A 64 12.32 19.44 1.91
CA PRO A 64 12.03 18.27 1.12
C PRO A 64 13.02 18.18 -0.06
N CYS A 65 13.29 16.97 -0.55
CA CYS A 65 14.07 16.83 -1.77
C CYS A 65 13.35 17.45 -2.98
N ASN A 66 14.12 17.86 -3.99
CA ASN A 66 13.59 18.53 -5.18
C ASN A 66 12.54 17.71 -5.93
N LEU A 67 12.68 16.39 -5.93
CA LEU A 67 11.69 15.49 -6.54
C LEU A 67 10.32 15.60 -5.85
N TRP A 68 10.30 15.63 -4.53
CA TRP A 68 9.05 15.78 -3.78
C TRP A 68 8.45 17.17 -3.93
N LEU A 69 9.26 18.21 -3.86
CA LEU A 69 8.79 19.58 -4.11
C LEU A 69 8.13 19.71 -5.48
N SER A 70 8.79 19.21 -6.54
CA SER A 70 8.22 19.27 -7.90
C SER A 70 6.91 18.49 -8.01
N ARG A 71 6.82 17.31 -7.41
CA ARG A 71 5.60 16.48 -7.40
C ARG A 71 4.45 17.16 -6.66
N VAL A 72 4.69 17.67 -5.46
CA VAL A 72 3.66 18.33 -4.64
C VAL A 72 3.20 19.63 -5.28
N ASN A 73 4.14 20.43 -5.82
CA ASN A 73 3.83 21.66 -6.54
C ASN A 73 3.00 21.41 -7.81
N LEU A 74 3.29 20.33 -8.54
CA LEU A 74 2.49 19.92 -9.71
C LEU A 74 1.03 19.64 -9.34
N LEU A 75 0.77 19.14 -8.14
CA LEU A 75 -0.59 18.91 -7.63
C LEU A 75 -1.24 20.19 -7.09
N GLY A 76 -0.49 21.29 -6.94
CA GLY A 76 -0.99 22.52 -6.34
C GLY A 76 -1.26 22.42 -4.84
N TYR A 77 -0.62 21.48 -4.14
CA TYR A 77 -0.72 21.35 -2.70
C TYR A 77 0.33 22.25 -2.01
N PRO A 78 -0.07 23.06 -1.01
CA PRO A 78 0.86 23.88 -0.26
C PRO A 78 1.80 22.99 0.57
N THR A 79 3.08 23.38 0.62
CA THR A 79 4.10 22.77 1.46
C THR A 79 4.53 23.76 2.52
N ILE A 80 4.52 23.33 3.79
CA ILE A 80 4.97 24.11 4.93
C ILE A 80 6.18 23.42 5.54
N THR A 81 7.34 24.06 5.47
CA THR A 81 8.56 23.62 6.15
C THR A 81 8.55 24.09 7.60
N THR A 82 8.78 23.17 8.54
CA THR A 82 8.80 23.47 9.98
C THR A 82 9.72 22.50 10.71
N THR A 83 9.86 22.70 12.00
CA THR A 83 10.57 21.80 12.93
C THR A 83 9.60 21.31 14.02
N PRO A 84 9.91 20.21 14.74
CA PRO A 84 8.99 19.66 15.74
C PRO A 84 8.57 20.66 16.82
N ASP A 85 9.48 21.51 17.27
CA ASP A 85 9.23 22.55 18.27
C ASP A 85 8.34 23.69 17.79
N LYS A 86 8.21 23.86 16.45
CA LYS A 86 7.39 24.91 15.81
C LYS A 86 6.10 24.38 15.18
N LEU A 87 5.71 23.15 15.45
CA LEU A 87 4.47 22.59 14.93
C LEU A 87 3.23 23.38 15.36
N ALA A 88 3.25 23.97 16.54
CA ALA A 88 2.15 24.79 17.02
C ALA A 88 1.91 26.06 16.17
N ASP A 89 2.94 26.54 15.47
CA ASP A 89 2.88 27.73 14.61
C ASP A 89 2.32 27.43 13.22
N VAL A 90 2.14 26.14 12.86
CA VAL A 90 1.61 25.75 11.55
C VAL A 90 0.12 26.09 11.47
N PRO A 91 -0.30 26.98 10.54
CA PRO A 91 -1.67 27.47 10.50
C PRO A 91 -2.69 26.36 10.25
N GLY A 92 -3.60 26.17 11.20
CA GLY A 92 -4.69 25.20 11.12
C GLY A 92 -4.30 23.76 11.42
N LEU A 93 -3.08 23.50 11.88
CA LEU A 93 -2.64 22.15 12.29
C LEU A 93 -3.31 21.70 13.59
N LYS A 94 -3.44 22.60 14.57
CA LYS A 94 -4.09 22.31 15.87
C LYS A 94 -5.51 21.76 15.67
N GLY A 95 -5.78 20.59 16.26
CA GLY A 95 -7.09 19.92 16.18
C GLY A 95 -7.42 19.31 14.80
N SER A 96 -6.47 19.34 13.84
CA SER A 96 -6.70 18.84 12.49
C SER A 96 -6.55 17.31 12.39
N ILE A 97 -6.88 16.78 11.20
CA ILE A 97 -6.56 15.40 10.81
C ILE A 97 -5.15 15.38 10.22
N VAL A 98 -4.32 14.52 10.76
CA VAL A 98 -2.95 14.29 10.34
C VAL A 98 -2.83 12.87 9.78
N VAL A 99 -2.24 12.74 8.59
CA VAL A 99 -1.95 11.45 7.95
C VAL A 99 -0.45 11.30 7.80
N SER A 100 0.09 10.14 8.13
CA SER A 100 1.48 9.81 7.86
C SER A 100 1.63 8.40 7.31
N PHE A 101 2.49 8.26 6.28
CA PHE A 101 2.77 6.98 5.62
C PHE A 101 4.11 6.45 6.09
N CYS A 102 4.08 5.43 6.97
CA CYS A 102 5.27 4.64 7.33
C CYS A 102 6.52 5.47 7.62
N ASN A 103 6.37 6.63 8.28
CA ASN A 103 7.42 7.63 8.47
C ASN A 103 7.98 7.58 9.90
N SER A 104 9.24 7.14 10.06
CA SER A 104 9.90 7.02 11.35
C SER A 104 10.16 8.38 12.03
N GLN A 105 10.37 9.45 11.26
CA GLN A 105 10.57 10.80 11.78
C GLN A 105 9.26 11.35 12.39
N PHE A 106 8.13 11.05 11.76
CA PHE A 106 6.82 11.35 12.33
C PHE A 106 6.63 10.61 13.66
N LEU A 107 6.92 9.31 13.70
CA LEU A 107 6.78 8.51 14.92
C LEU A 107 7.67 9.03 16.07
N ALA A 108 8.85 9.52 15.76
CA ALA A 108 9.76 10.08 16.76
C ALA A 108 9.20 11.34 17.44
N HIS A 109 8.29 12.06 16.78
CA HIS A 109 7.73 13.32 17.25
C HIS A 109 6.20 13.32 17.35
N VAL A 110 5.58 12.15 17.33
CA VAL A 110 4.12 12.00 17.29
C VAL A 110 3.40 12.59 18.51
N ASP A 111 4.09 12.68 19.64
CA ASP A 111 3.53 13.26 20.89
C ASP A 111 3.17 14.75 20.70
N HIS A 112 3.96 15.52 19.93
CA HIS A 112 3.64 16.93 19.62
C HIS A 112 2.28 17.07 18.91
N PHE A 113 1.94 16.15 17.99
CA PHE A 113 0.64 16.16 17.32
C PHE A 113 -0.50 15.81 18.28
N ARG A 114 -0.25 14.89 19.22
CA ARG A 114 -1.21 14.58 20.30
C ARG A 114 -1.46 15.78 21.19
N ASP A 115 -0.41 16.47 21.59
CA ASP A 115 -0.51 17.67 22.45
C ASP A 115 -1.24 18.83 21.74
N LEU A 116 -1.14 18.90 20.42
CA LEU A 116 -1.92 19.83 19.59
C LEU A 116 -3.38 19.38 19.37
N GLY A 117 -3.80 18.25 19.93
CA GLY A 117 -5.16 17.70 19.75
C GLY A 117 -5.43 17.18 18.33
N CYS A 118 -4.41 16.88 17.54
CA CYS A 118 -4.58 16.32 16.22
C CYS A 118 -5.13 14.89 16.28
N ARG A 119 -5.96 14.54 15.30
CA ARG A 119 -6.42 13.16 15.07
C ARG A 119 -5.51 12.50 14.06
N ILE A 120 -4.94 11.36 14.43
CA ILE A 120 -3.84 10.72 13.71
C ILE A 120 -4.35 9.52 12.93
N ILE A 121 -4.16 9.55 11.60
CA ILE A 121 -4.30 8.40 10.70
C ILE A 121 -2.89 7.87 10.40
N TRP A 122 -2.65 6.62 10.77
CA TRP A 122 -1.41 5.92 10.47
C TRP A 122 -1.59 4.96 9.31
N ALA A 123 -0.95 5.27 8.18
CA ALA A 123 -0.91 4.39 7.01
C ALA A 123 0.35 3.51 7.08
N GLY A 124 0.20 2.32 7.66
CA GLY A 124 1.27 1.35 7.77
C GLY A 124 1.52 0.63 6.45
N CYS A 125 2.80 0.55 6.02
CA CYS A 125 3.18 -0.21 4.83
C CYS A 125 3.88 -1.55 5.17
N MET A 126 4.06 -1.85 6.46
CA MET A 126 4.78 -3.02 6.96
C MET A 126 3.84 -4.02 7.62
N CYS A 127 4.26 -5.28 7.66
CA CYS A 127 3.53 -6.35 8.38
C CYS A 127 4.03 -6.53 9.83
N TRP A 128 4.64 -5.51 10.40
CA TRP A 128 5.10 -5.46 11.80
C TRP A 128 4.96 -4.05 12.35
N LEU A 129 4.86 -3.92 13.66
CA LEU A 129 4.86 -2.63 14.36
C LEU A 129 6.31 -2.18 14.59
N PHE A 130 6.58 -0.90 14.37
CA PHE A 130 7.85 -0.31 14.75
C PHE A 130 7.97 -0.20 16.28
N ASP A 131 9.18 -0.26 16.80
CA ASP A 131 9.40 -0.05 18.24
C ASP A 131 8.94 1.33 18.72
N ALA A 132 9.04 2.33 17.85
CA ALA A 132 8.52 3.67 18.15
C ALA A 132 7.00 3.70 18.30
N GLU A 133 6.26 2.91 17.49
CA GLU A 133 4.81 2.74 17.64
C GLU A 133 4.48 2.08 18.98
N ARG A 134 5.14 0.96 19.31
CA ARG A 134 4.93 0.23 20.58
C ARG A 134 5.14 1.14 21.77
N ARG A 135 6.27 1.86 21.82
CA ARG A 135 6.57 2.81 22.90
C ARG A 135 5.54 3.94 23.00
N HIS A 136 5.03 4.43 21.86
CA HIS A 136 3.97 5.44 21.86
C HIS A 136 2.67 4.87 22.42
N TYR A 137 2.24 3.69 21.97
CA TYR A 137 0.99 3.06 22.43
C TYR A 137 1.01 2.79 23.94
N GLU A 138 2.13 2.35 24.49
CA GLU A 138 2.32 2.13 25.92
C GLU A 138 2.18 3.42 26.74
N ARG A 139 2.62 4.56 26.22
CA ARG A 139 2.62 5.83 26.94
C ARG A 139 1.34 6.66 26.73
N ARG A 140 0.82 6.67 25.53
CA ARG A 140 -0.21 7.62 25.08
C ARG A 140 -1.44 6.94 24.48
N GLY A 141 -1.43 5.62 24.39
CA GLY A 141 -2.48 4.85 23.72
C GLY A 141 -2.39 4.86 22.20
N PRO A 142 -3.32 4.16 21.53
CA PRO A 142 -3.32 4.00 20.08
C PRO A 142 -3.63 5.28 19.32
N PHE A 143 -3.36 5.29 18.01
CA PHE A 143 -3.78 6.34 17.10
C PHE A 143 -5.29 6.28 16.84
N ASP A 144 -5.81 7.31 16.18
CA ASP A 144 -7.26 7.44 15.98
C ASP A 144 -7.78 6.54 14.86
N ALA A 145 -6.96 6.31 13.82
CA ALA A 145 -7.26 5.37 12.74
C ALA A 145 -6.01 4.74 12.15
N TYR A 146 -6.16 3.53 11.64
CA TYR A 146 -5.12 2.74 10.98
C TYR A 146 -5.56 2.35 9.59
N VAL A 147 -4.68 2.50 8.60
CA VAL A 147 -4.90 2.13 7.21
C VAL A 147 -4.01 0.95 6.85
N PHE A 148 -4.64 -0.14 6.40
CA PHE A 148 -4.00 -1.37 5.95
C PHE A 148 -4.23 -1.56 4.45
N GLN A 149 -3.20 -1.98 3.73
CA GLN A 149 -3.26 -2.12 2.27
C GLN A 149 -3.79 -3.47 1.81
N SER A 150 -3.69 -4.50 2.66
CA SER A 150 -4.12 -5.86 2.38
C SER A 150 -4.84 -6.48 3.56
N GLN A 151 -5.69 -7.46 3.28
CA GLN A 151 -6.31 -8.26 4.33
C GLN A 151 -5.24 -9.03 5.12
N TYR A 152 -4.22 -9.54 4.41
CA TYR A 152 -3.06 -10.18 5.05
C TYR A 152 -2.40 -9.28 6.11
N GLN A 153 -2.13 -8.02 5.77
CA GLN A 153 -1.53 -7.07 6.71
C GLN A 153 -2.44 -6.85 7.94
N LEU A 154 -3.73 -6.64 7.69
CA LEU A 154 -4.72 -6.45 8.75
C LEU A 154 -4.77 -7.66 9.69
N ASP A 155 -4.78 -8.88 9.14
CA ASP A 155 -4.86 -10.10 9.92
C ASP A 155 -3.60 -10.35 10.77
N VAL A 156 -2.42 -9.98 10.25
CA VAL A 156 -1.14 -10.09 10.97
C VAL A 156 -1.04 -9.05 12.10
N LEU A 157 -1.48 -7.81 11.86
CA LEU A 157 -1.30 -6.71 12.82
C LEU A 157 -2.46 -6.58 13.81
N ARG A 158 -3.67 -7.00 13.46
CA ARG A 158 -4.85 -6.90 14.33
C ARG A 158 -4.63 -7.48 15.74
N PRO A 159 -4.10 -8.70 15.92
CA PRO A 159 -3.87 -9.23 17.26
C PRO A 159 -2.92 -8.37 18.10
N GLN A 160 -1.86 -7.85 17.48
CA GLN A 160 -0.89 -6.98 18.14
C GLN A 160 -1.49 -5.63 18.53
N LEU A 161 -2.23 -5.00 17.60
CA LEU A 161 -2.88 -3.70 17.84
C LEU A 161 -3.99 -3.79 18.89
N THR A 162 -4.74 -4.88 18.91
CA THR A 162 -5.78 -5.12 19.92
C THR A 162 -5.20 -5.17 21.34
N GLN A 163 -3.98 -5.66 21.53
CA GLN A 163 -3.30 -5.65 22.82
C GLN A 163 -3.02 -4.22 23.35
N TYR A 164 -2.90 -3.24 22.45
CA TYR A 164 -2.77 -1.82 22.79
C TYR A 164 -4.11 -1.07 22.85
N GLY A 165 -5.24 -1.79 22.77
CA GLY A 165 -6.58 -1.21 22.86
C GLY A 165 -7.11 -0.62 21.55
N VAL A 166 -6.49 -0.93 20.40
CA VAL A 166 -7.06 -0.53 19.10
C VAL A 166 -8.34 -1.33 18.84
N ARG A 167 -9.42 -0.61 18.57
CA ARG A 167 -10.73 -1.21 18.30
C ARG A 167 -10.93 -1.49 16.82
N PRO A 168 -11.79 -2.45 16.43
CA PRO A 168 -12.04 -2.81 15.03
C PRO A 168 -12.45 -1.63 14.15
N GLU A 169 -13.23 -0.68 14.68
CA GLU A 169 -13.70 0.51 13.95
C GLU A 169 -12.59 1.53 13.63
N GLN A 170 -11.42 1.39 14.27
CA GLN A 170 -10.23 2.19 13.96
C GLN A 170 -9.35 1.55 12.88
N MET A 171 -9.66 0.31 12.45
CA MET A 171 -8.88 -0.48 11.50
C MET A 171 -9.56 -0.49 10.13
N HIS A 172 -8.93 0.14 9.14
CA HIS A 172 -9.51 0.32 7.82
C HIS A 172 -8.68 -0.36 6.73
N LEU A 173 -9.32 -1.21 5.93
CA LEU A 173 -8.71 -1.77 4.73
C LEU A 173 -8.86 -0.77 3.58
N VAL A 174 -7.76 -0.17 3.16
CA VAL A 174 -7.68 0.75 2.02
C VAL A 174 -6.59 0.29 1.09
N ARG A 175 -6.94 -0.25 -0.06
CA ARG A 175 -5.96 -0.67 -1.07
C ARG A 175 -5.06 0.51 -1.44
N ALA A 176 -3.76 0.25 -1.60
CA ALA A 176 -2.83 1.30 -1.99
C ALA A 176 -3.23 1.90 -3.34
N ALA A 177 -3.37 3.22 -3.39
CA ALA A 177 -3.68 3.91 -4.63
C ALA A 177 -2.64 3.61 -5.71
N PHE A 178 -3.10 3.46 -6.94
CA PHE A 178 -2.26 3.28 -8.13
C PHE A 178 -2.95 3.91 -9.33
N MET A 179 -2.20 4.63 -10.16
CA MET A 179 -2.70 5.27 -11.37
C MET A 179 -2.25 4.47 -12.59
N PRO A 180 -3.07 3.51 -13.07
CA PRO A 180 -2.69 2.67 -14.20
C PRO A 180 -2.46 3.47 -15.49
N GLU A 181 -3.13 4.61 -15.65
CA GLU A 181 -3.00 5.52 -16.78
C GLU A 181 -1.60 6.11 -16.95
N GLU A 182 -0.82 6.21 -15.88
CA GLU A 182 0.58 6.64 -15.94
C GLU A 182 1.51 5.55 -16.49
N TRP A 183 0.99 4.32 -16.68
CA TRP A 183 1.77 3.16 -17.11
C TRP A 183 1.31 2.69 -18.48
N PRO A 184 2.14 2.86 -19.52
CA PRO A 184 1.79 2.39 -20.85
C PRO A 184 1.69 0.86 -20.90
N PHE A 185 0.58 0.35 -21.41
CA PHE A 185 0.38 -1.07 -21.65
C PHE A 185 1.17 -1.51 -22.88
N ARG A 186 2.28 -2.23 -22.67
CA ARG A 186 3.24 -2.63 -23.72
C ARG A 186 3.73 -4.06 -23.49
N PRO A 187 2.86 -5.08 -23.57
CA PRO A 187 3.27 -6.47 -23.42
C PRO A 187 4.29 -6.82 -24.50
N ARG A 188 5.47 -7.25 -24.09
CA ARG A 188 6.53 -7.62 -25.02
C ARG A 188 6.25 -9.01 -25.60
N PRO A 189 6.16 -9.20 -26.95
CA PRO A 189 6.06 -10.53 -27.55
C PRO A 189 7.34 -11.33 -27.30
N HIS A 190 7.19 -12.64 -27.04
CA HIS A 190 8.31 -13.58 -27.00
C HIS A 190 8.35 -14.37 -28.29
N LYS A 191 9.45 -14.30 -29.02
CA LYS A 191 9.61 -14.97 -30.30
C LYS A 191 10.23 -16.36 -30.12
N LYS A 192 9.81 -17.31 -30.92
CA LYS A 192 10.38 -18.64 -30.93
C LYS A 192 11.89 -18.58 -31.15
N GLY A 193 12.67 -19.21 -30.27
CA GLY A 193 14.13 -19.28 -30.34
C GLY A 193 14.87 -18.14 -29.66
N GLU A 194 14.18 -17.08 -29.19
CA GLU A 194 14.85 -16.07 -28.35
C GLU A 194 14.87 -16.50 -26.88
N PRO A 195 15.88 -16.07 -26.08
CA PRO A 195 15.87 -16.29 -24.65
C PRO A 195 14.69 -15.60 -23.97
N LEU A 196 14.06 -16.27 -22.99
CA LEU A 196 13.07 -15.65 -22.14
C LEU A 196 13.74 -14.60 -21.23
N ILE A 197 13.30 -13.34 -21.30
CA ILE A 197 13.78 -12.30 -20.40
C ILE A 197 12.95 -12.35 -19.13
N VAL A 198 13.55 -12.90 -18.08
CA VAL A 198 12.94 -13.01 -16.76
C VAL A 198 13.57 -11.98 -15.83
N GLY A 199 12.79 -11.24 -15.10
CA GLY A 199 13.37 -10.21 -14.26
C GLY A 199 12.63 -9.93 -12.97
N ARG A 200 13.26 -9.08 -12.15
CA ARG A 200 12.67 -8.57 -10.92
C ARG A 200 13.19 -7.16 -10.61
N ILE A 201 12.35 -6.41 -9.89
CA ILE A 201 12.69 -5.09 -9.36
C ILE A 201 12.27 -5.01 -7.89
N SER A 202 13.15 -4.47 -7.03
CA SER A 202 12.87 -4.30 -5.60
C SER A 202 13.79 -3.23 -5.00
N ARG A 203 13.81 -3.09 -3.67
CA ARG A 203 14.92 -2.43 -2.96
C ARG A 203 16.14 -3.34 -2.94
N PRO A 204 17.37 -2.80 -2.85
CA PRO A 204 18.62 -3.58 -2.73
C PRO A 204 18.79 -4.13 -1.30
N ALA A 205 17.79 -4.87 -0.84
CA ALA A 205 17.73 -5.41 0.51
C ALA A 205 17.77 -6.94 0.44
N PRO A 206 18.61 -7.62 1.22
CA PRO A 206 18.79 -9.07 1.15
C PRO A 206 17.50 -9.87 1.39
N ASP A 207 16.60 -9.36 2.24
CA ASP A 207 15.30 -9.98 2.51
C ASP A 207 14.37 -10.06 1.29
N LYS A 208 14.62 -9.23 0.27
CA LYS A 208 13.89 -9.27 -1.01
C LYS A 208 14.35 -10.40 -1.92
N PHE A 209 15.52 -10.99 -1.71
CA PHE A 209 16.10 -11.98 -2.59
C PHE A 209 16.12 -13.36 -1.97
N HIS A 210 15.49 -14.33 -2.63
CA HIS A 210 15.53 -15.72 -2.20
C HIS A 210 16.95 -16.30 -2.35
N PRO A 211 17.47 -17.08 -1.39
CA PRO A 211 18.81 -17.66 -1.50
C PRO A 211 19.02 -18.49 -2.78
N LYS A 212 17.95 -19.16 -3.24
CA LYS A 212 17.96 -19.94 -4.47
C LYS A 212 17.58 -19.15 -5.72
N THR A 213 17.76 -17.81 -5.76
CA THR A 213 17.33 -16.98 -6.91
C THR A 213 17.94 -17.50 -8.22
N TRP A 214 19.26 -17.72 -8.28
CA TRP A 214 19.92 -18.24 -9.48
C TRP A 214 19.50 -19.66 -9.81
N TRP A 215 19.39 -20.51 -8.81
CA TRP A 215 18.91 -21.89 -8.95
C TRP A 215 17.52 -21.98 -9.60
N ILE A 216 16.58 -21.11 -9.21
CA ILE A 216 15.23 -21.05 -9.80
C ILE A 216 15.32 -20.69 -11.28
N TYR A 217 16.13 -19.69 -11.63
CA TYR A 217 16.26 -19.21 -13.01
C TYR A 217 16.95 -20.24 -13.92
N GLU A 218 17.96 -20.94 -13.42
CA GLU A 218 18.68 -22.00 -14.13
C GLU A 218 17.81 -23.22 -14.40
N ARG A 219 16.79 -23.46 -13.57
CA ARG A 219 15.88 -24.59 -13.74
C ARG A 219 14.69 -24.30 -14.64
N ILE A 220 14.58 -23.11 -15.19
CA ILE A 220 13.61 -22.85 -16.25
C ILE A 220 14.06 -23.62 -17.49
N PRO A 221 13.30 -24.64 -17.97
CA PRO A 221 13.72 -25.47 -19.12
C PRO A 221 13.53 -24.73 -20.45
N HIS A 222 14.11 -23.55 -20.55
CA HIS A 222 14.14 -22.66 -21.71
C HIS A 222 15.36 -21.75 -21.57
N PRO A 223 16.03 -21.34 -22.66
CA PRO A 223 17.09 -20.33 -22.58
C PRO A 223 16.58 -19.05 -21.88
N VAL A 224 17.31 -18.61 -20.86
CA VAL A 224 16.93 -17.46 -20.02
C VAL A 224 17.99 -16.37 -20.11
N ARG A 225 17.56 -15.12 -20.14
CA ARG A 225 18.33 -13.94 -19.79
C ARG A 225 17.68 -13.28 -18.57
N ALA A 226 18.40 -13.27 -17.44
CA ALA A 226 17.90 -12.59 -16.26
C ALA A 226 18.15 -11.08 -16.34
N ARG A 227 17.20 -10.28 -15.81
CA ARG A 227 17.39 -8.85 -15.54
C ARG A 227 16.95 -8.54 -14.11
N ILE A 228 17.88 -8.03 -13.32
CA ILE A 228 17.61 -7.69 -11.91
C ILE A 228 17.96 -6.22 -11.69
N MET A 229 17.00 -5.40 -11.28
CA MET A 229 17.24 -4.04 -10.83
C MET A 229 17.11 -3.94 -9.31
N ALA A 230 18.07 -3.27 -8.71
CA ALA A 230 18.36 -3.15 -7.29
C ALA A 230 19.43 -4.16 -6.82
N TRP A 231 20.47 -4.31 -7.62
CA TRP A 231 21.67 -5.05 -7.24
C TRP A 231 22.55 -4.22 -6.30
N GLY A 232 23.22 -4.90 -5.39
CA GLY A 232 24.18 -4.29 -4.47
C GLY A 232 24.97 -5.33 -3.69
N PRO A 233 26.03 -4.94 -2.97
CA PRO A 233 26.95 -5.87 -2.29
C PRO A 233 26.27 -6.85 -1.33
N GLU A 234 25.29 -6.39 -0.59
CA GLU A 234 24.55 -7.23 0.38
C GLU A 234 23.66 -8.27 -0.31
N VAL A 235 23.15 -7.95 -1.51
CA VAL A 235 22.40 -8.90 -2.34
C VAL A 235 23.34 -9.96 -2.89
N GLU A 236 24.48 -9.53 -3.45
CA GLU A 236 25.51 -10.44 -3.98
C GLU A 236 26.06 -11.36 -2.89
N LYS A 237 26.33 -10.85 -1.71
CA LYS A 237 26.76 -11.64 -0.55
C LYS A 237 25.75 -12.76 -0.22
N LYS A 238 24.44 -12.50 -0.39
CA LYS A 238 23.39 -13.46 -0.07
C LYS A 238 23.16 -14.52 -1.13
N ILE A 239 23.14 -14.13 -2.41
CA ILE A 239 22.74 -15.03 -3.51
C ILE A 239 23.88 -15.41 -4.45
N GLY A 240 25.10 -14.93 -4.17
CA GLY A 240 26.29 -15.16 -4.97
C GLY A 240 26.41 -14.18 -6.14
N PRO A 241 27.56 -14.22 -6.85
CA PRO A 241 27.82 -13.37 -8.00
C PRO A 241 26.83 -13.66 -9.14
N PRO A 242 26.54 -12.66 -10.00
CA PRO A 242 25.65 -12.86 -11.13
C PRO A 242 26.28 -13.82 -12.16
N PRO A 243 25.52 -14.82 -12.65
CA PRO A 243 25.97 -15.66 -13.74
C PRO A 243 26.09 -14.87 -15.06
N PRO A 244 26.86 -15.36 -16.06
CA PRO A 244 27.10 -14.63 -17.31
C PRO A 244 25.84 -14.27 -18.12
N TRP A 245 24.75 -14.98 -17.93
CA TRP A 245 23.45 -14.74 -18.58
C TRP A 245 22.57 -13.74 -17.83
N ALA A 246 23.05 -13.20 -16.69
CA ALA A 246 22.30 -12.26 -15.86
C ALA A 246 22.84 -10.83 -16.01
N GLU A 247 21.95 -9.90 -16.31
CA GLU A 247 22.19 -8.47 -16.26
C GLU A 247 21.69 -7.93 -14.91
N VAL A 248 22.60 -7.37 -14.11
CA VAL A 248 22.27 -6.80 -12.80
C VAL A 248 22.53 -5.30 -12.82
N LEU A 249 21.58 -4.54 -12.29
CA LEU A 249 21.57 -3.09 -12.33
C LEU A 249 21.40 -2.53 -10.91
N PRO A 250 22.13 -1.47 -10.55
CA PRO A 250 21.86 -0.77 -9.30
C PRO A 250 20.46 -0.16 -9.30
N SER A 251 19.99 0.22 -8.10
CA SER A 251 18.70 0.91 -7.97
C SER A 251 18.66 2.16 -8.83
N ARG A 252 17.56 2.35 -9.57
CA ARG A 252 17.34 3.53 -10.44
C ARG A 252 18.30 3.66 -11.64
N ALA A 253 18.97 2.62 -12.05
CA ALA A 253 19.73 2.62 -13.29
C ALA A 253 18.84 2.90 -14.51
N GLU A 254 17.58 2.51 -14.43
CA GLU A 254 16.53 2.81 -15.40
C GLU A 254 15.25 3.25 -14.65
N THR A 255 14.28 3.83 -15.36
CA THR A 255 12.94 3.98 -14.80
C THR A 255 12.31 2.60 -14.60
N ALA A 256 11.42 2.47 -13.63
CA ALA A 256 10.71 1.21 -13.41
C ALA A 256 9.89 0.79 -14.65
N GLN A 257 9.31 1.77 -15.36
CA GLN A 257 8.56 1.54 -16.61
C GLN A 257 9.45 0.95 -17.71
N ASP A 258 10.63 1.51 -17.94
CA ASP A 258 11.55 1.05 -18.97
C ASP A 258 12.13 -0.32 -18.62
N PHE A 259 12.47 -0.53 -17.35
CA PHE A 259 12.97 -1.81 -16.87
C PHE A 259 11.94 -2.93 -17.06
N ILE A 260 10.71 -2.72 -16.54
CA ILE A 260 9.64 -3.71 -16.58
C ILE A 260 9.22 -3.97 -18.02
N GLY A 261 9.11 -2.93 -18.86
CA GLY A 261 8.74 -3.07 -20.28
C GLY A 261 9.71 -3.90 -21.13
N LYS A 262 10.91 -4.17 -20.62
CA LYS A 262 11.90 -5.04 -21.28
C LYS A 262 11.76 -6.53 -20.90
N LEU A 263 10.91 -6.86 -19.93
CA LEU A 263 10.71 -8.22 -19.44
C LEU A 263 9.64 -8.97 -20.25
N HIS A 264 9.82 -10.28 -20.38
CA HIS A 264 8.74 -11.19 -20.81
C HIS A 264 7.94 -11.70 -19.60
N VAL A 265 8.61 -11.89 -18.47
CA VAL A 265 8.03 -12.40 -17.21
C VAL A 265 8.69 -11.70 -16.02
N MET A 266 7.89 -11.25 -15.06
CA MET A 266 8.40 -10.85 -13.77
C MET A 266 8.29 -12.02 -12.78
N LEU A 267 9.44 -12.52 -12.33
CA LEU A 267 9.54 -13.59 -11.36
C LEU A 267 10.08 -13.01 -10.04
N GLN A 268 9.29 -13.07 -8.99
CA GLN A 268 9.60 -12.51 -7.68
C GLN A 268 9.72 -13.61 -6.62
N ALA A 269 10.90 -14.20 -6.47
CA ALA A 269 11.20 -15.09 -5.35
C ALA A 269 11.74 -14.27 -4.17
N ASN A 270 11.03 -14.26 -3.04
CA ASN A 270 11.35 -13.46 -1.87
C ASN A 270 12.20 -14.22 -0.86
N GLY A 271 13.13 -13.52 -0.22
CA GLY A 271 14.10 -14.09 0.71
C GLY A 271 13.83 -13.86 2.19
N GLY A 272 12.57 -13.69 2.57
CA GLY A 272 12.13 -13.44 3.95
C GLY A 272 11.23 -12.24 4.08
N ALA A 273 11.29 -11.25 3.16
CA ALA A 273 10.37 -10.13 3.17
C ALA A 273 8.93 -10.60 2.97
N GLN A 274 8.07 -10.23 3.89
CA GLN A 274 6.62 -10.42 3.77
C GLN A 274 6.06 -9.29 2.91
N GLU A 275 5.58 -9.62 1.71
CA GLU A 275 5.01 -8.64 0.79
C GLU A 275 3.56 -8.33 1.20
N ASN A 276 3.35 -7.12 1.67
CA ASN A 276 2.01 -6.64 2.02
C ASN A 276 1.17 -6.37 0.75
N TRP A 277 1.58 -5.37 -0.02
CA TRP A 277 0.93 -4.96 -1.27
C TRP A 277 2.01 -4.54 -2.27
N PRO A 278 2.66 -5.50 -2.95
CA PRO A 278 3.87 -5.24 -3.72
C PRO A 278 3.62 -4.34 -4.92
N ARG A 279 4.18 -3.12 -4.89
CA ARG A 279 4.04 -2.12 -5.95
C ARG A 279 4.52 -2.62 -7.30
N SER A 280 5.63 -3.36 -7.32
CA SER A 280 6.16 -3.97 -8.54
C SER A 280 5.17 -4.91 -9.23
N GLY A 281 4.28 -5.55 -8.47
CA GLY A 281 3.20 -6.35 -9.03
C GLY A 281 2.16 -5.51 -9.78
N LEU A 282 1.73 -4.38 -9.19
CA LEU A 282 0.82 -3.44 -9.85
C LEU A 282 1.46 -2.84 -11.10
N GLU A 283 2.74 -2.49 -11.03
CA GLU A 283 3.54 -1.96 -12.13
C GLU A 283 3.68 -2.95 -13.29
N ALA A 284 3.93 -4.23 -12.98
CA ALA A 284 3.99 -5.30 -13.97
C ALA A 284 2.62 -5.53 -14.63
N MET A 285 1.54 -5.61 -13.84
CA MET A 285 0.18 -5.72 -14.38
C MET A 285 -0.18 -4.52 -15.28
N ALA A 286 0.24 -3.32 -14.87
CA ALA A 286 0.01 -2.11 -15.64
C ALA A 286 0.75 -2.12 -16.98
N THR A 287 1.98 -2.58 -17.00
CA THR A 287 2.82 -2.65 -18.21
C THR A 287 2.42 -3.82 -19.12
N GLY A 288 1.76 -4.85 -18.59
CA GLY A 288 1.39 -6.07 -19.31
C GLY A 288 2.46 -7.16 -19.23
N VAL A 289 3.21 -7.21 -18.12
CA VAL A 289 4.22 -8.25 -17.85
C VAL A 289 3.62 -9.27 -16.90
N PRO A 290 3.45 -10.54 -17.31
CA PRO A 290 2.93 -11.60 -16.47
C PRO A 290 3.78 -11.86 -15.23
N LEU A 291 3.11 -12.15 -14.13
CA LEU A 291 3.70 -12.40 -12.83
C LEU A 291 3.84 -13.90 -12.55
N VAL A 292 5.00 -14.31 -12.02
CA VAL A 292 5.23 -15.58 -11.32
C VAL A 292 5.73 -15.23 -9.92
N VAL A 293 4.93 -15.47 -8.91
CA VAL A 293 5.14 -14.98 -7.55
C VAL A 293 4.78 -16.03 -6.50
N PRO A 294 5.27 -15.91 -5.26
CA PRO A 294 4.91 -16.86 -4.19
C PRO A 294 3.41 -16.86 -3.90
N ASN A 295 2.84 -18.04 -3.67
CA ASN A 295 1.46 -18.20 -3.17
C ASN A 295 1.38 -17.84 -1.67
N LYS A 296 1.79 -16.62 -1.31
CA LYS A 296 1.89 -16.13 0.08
C LYS A 296 1.57 -14.65 0.15
N TRP A 297 1.24 -14.18 1.35
CA TRP A 297 1.09 -12.77 1.72
C TRP A 297 0.11 -12.01 0.80
N GLY A 298 0.35 -10.75 0.56
CA GLY A 298 -0.48 -9.92 -0.30
C GLY A 298 -0.50 -10.31 -1.78
N TRP A 299 0.44 -11.16 -2.24
CA TRP A 299 0.38 -11.74 -3.58
C TRP A 299 -0.89 -12.54 -3.83
N ARG A 300 -1.38 -13.29 -2.81
CA ARG A 300 -2.63 -14.08 -2.90
C ARG A 300 -3.88 -13.22 -3.11
N GLU A 301 -3.82 -11.96 -2.70
CA GLU A 301 -4.92 -11.03 -2.89
C GLU A 301 -4.81 -10.26 -4.21
N MET A 302 -3.60 -10.15 -4.76
CA MET A 302 -3.32 -9.40 -5.98
C MET A 302 -3.44 -10.26 -7.23
N VAL A 303 -2.94 -11.51 -7.18
CA VAL A 303 -2.85 -12.38 -8.35
C VAL A 303 -3.92 -13.47 -8.29
N ARG A 304 -4.69 -13.61 -9.38
CA ARG A 304 -5.59 -14.73 -9.60
C ARG A 304 -4.83 -15.81 -10.35
N HIS A 305 -4.49 -16.90 -9.65
CA HIS A 305 -3.72 -18.01 -10.22
C HIS A 305 -4.34 -18.55 -11.51
N GLY A 306 -3.52 -18.70 -12.56
CA GLY A 306 -3.97 -19.20 -13.87
C GLY A 306 -4.82 -18.22 -14.68
N PHE A 307 -5.05 -17.00 -14.18
CA PHE A 307 -5.85 -15.99 -14.87
C PHE A 307 -5.14 -14.64 -15.04
N THR A 308 -4.48 -14.12 -13.99
CA THR A 308 -3.73 -12.86 -14.06
C THR A 308 -2.23 -13.04 -13.82
N GLY A 309 -1.78 -14.25 -13.62
CA GLY A 309 -0.42 -14.65 -13.32
C GLY A 309 -0.41 -16.03 -12.65
N PHE A 310 0.76 -16.43 -12.20
CA PHE A 310 0.93 -17.67 -11.45
C PHE A 310 1.33 -17.39 -10.00
N LEU A 311 0.68 -18.10 -9.09
CA LEU A 311 1.06 -18.24 -7.68
C LEU A 311 1.75 -19.60 -7.53
N ALA A 312 2.97 -19.61 -7.01
CA ALA A 312 3.81 -20.80 -6.83
C ALA A 312 4.01 -21.10 -5.36
N ASP A 313 3.87 -22.36 -4.97
CA ASP A 313 4.11 -22.84 -3.61
C ASP A 313 5.56 -23.24 -3.39
N THR A 314 6.26 -23.65 -4.46
CA THR A 314 7.66 -24.07 -4.43
C THR A 314 8.53 -23.33 -5.46
N GLU A 315 9.84 -23.44 -5.30
CA GLU A 315 10.81 -22.90 -6.25
C GLU A 315 10.75 -23.65 -7.61
N GLU A 316 10.47 -24.94 -7.60
CA GLU A 316 10.27 -25.77 -8.78
C GLU A 316 9.04 -25.31 -9.58
N GLU A 317 7.94 -25.00 -8.90
CA GLU A 317 6.76 -24.44 -9.55
C GLU A 317 7.04 -23.06 -10.16
N MET A 318 7.85 -22.22 -9.51
CA MET A 318 8.28 -20.95 -10.10
C MET A 318 9.00 -21.15 -11.44
N ALA A 319 9.94 -22.09 -11.50
CA ALA A 319 10.65 -22.41 -12.73
C ALA A 319 9.71 -23.00 -13.79
N TYR A 320 8.84 -23.92 -13.40
CA TYR A 320 7.84 -24.53 -14.28
C TYR A 320 6.87 -23.50 -14.88
N TYR A 321 6.31 -22.61 -14.07
CA TYR A 321 5.37 -21.58 -14.54
C TYR A 321 6.06 -20.55 -15.44
N ALA A 322 7.32 -20.20 -15.17
CA ALA A 322 8.09 -19.34 -16.06
C ALA A 322 8.33 -20.02 -17.43
N ALA A 323 8.61 -21.33 -17.44
CA ALA A 323 8.75 -22.11 -18.66
C ALA A 323 7.45 -22.16 -19.47
N ARG A 324 6.31 -22.37 -18.82
CA ARG A 324 5.00 -22.32 -19.48
C ARG A 324 4.80 -20.99 -20.22
N LEU A 325 5.17 -19.87 -19.59
CA LEU A 325 5.07 -18.55 -20.20
C LEU A 325 6.09 -18.33 -21.34
N ALA A 326 7.13 -19.14 -21.43
CA ALA A 326 8.05 -19.13 -22.57
C ALA A 326 7.49 -19.89 -23.78
N TYR A 327 6.81 -21.03 -23.54
CA TYR A 327 6.31 -21.90 -24.61
C TYR A 327 4.87 -21.54 -25.04
N GLU A 328 4.06 -20.96 -24.15
CA GLU A 328 2.65 -20.64 -24.36
C GLU A 328 2.44 -19.13 -24.55
N GLU A 329 2.81 -18.59 -25.74
CA GLU A 329 2.70 -17.14 -26.02
C GLU A 329 1.26 -16.63 -25.86
N ASP A 330 0.28 -17.39 -26.30
CA ASP A 330 -1.13 -17.00 -26.15
C ASP A 330 -1.56 -16.88 -24.68
N LEU A 331 -1.09 -17.80 -23.84
CA LEU A 331 -1.31 -17.74 -22.40
C LEU A 331 -0.62 -16.51 -21.78
N ARG A 332 0.61 -16.23 -22.20
CA ARG A 332 1.36 -15.07 -21.73
C ARG A 332 0.65 -13.77 -22.10
N GLN A 333 0.17 -13.64 -23.33
CA GLN A 333 -0.61 -12.50 -23.81
C GLN A 333 -1.99 -12.41 -23.14
N PHE A 334 -2.62 -13.55 -22.85
CA PHE A 334 -3.86 -13.60 -22.09
C PHE A 334 -3.65 -13.05 -20.66
N PHE A 335 -2.59 -13.50 -19.97
CA PHE A 335 -2.27 -12.97 -18.62
C PHE A 335 -2.00 -11.47 -18.64
N ALA A 336 -1.24 -10.98 -19.61
CA ALA A 336 -0.96 -9.55 -19.75
C ALA A 336 -2.25 -8.72 -19.80
N ARG A 337 -3.19 -9.10 -20.67
CA ARG A 337 -4.48 -8.40 -20.80
C ARG A 337 -5.37 -8.57 -19.58
N SER A 338 -5.47 -9.78 -19.06
CA SER A 338 -6.33 -10.10 -17.91
C SER A 338 -5.84 -9.42 -16.64
N ALA A 339 -4.50 -9.37 -16.42
CA ALA A 339 -3.89 -8.68 -15.31
C ALA A 339 -4.12 -7.17 -15.37
N ARG A 340 -3.93 -6.55 -16.54
CA ARG A 340 -4.24 -5.12 -16.75
C ARG A 340 -5.70 -4.80 -16.46
N LYS A 341 -6.62 -5.61 -16.99
CA LYS A 341 -8.06 -5.46 -16.72
C LYS A 341 -8.37 -5.59 -15.24
N HIS A 342 -7.83 -6.63 -14.59
CA HIS A 342 -8.02 -6.84 -13.15
C HIS A 342 -7.48 -5.69 -12.30
N LEU A 343 -6.31 -5.15 -12.67
CA LEU A 343 -5.73 -3.97 -12.02
C LEU A 343 -6.69 -2.78 -12.08
N VAL A 344 -7.15 -2.43 -13.29
CA VAL A 344 -7.98 -1.23 -13.52
C VAL A 344 -9.36 -1.35 -12.86
N GLU A 345 -9.99 -2.51 -12.98
CA GLU A 345 -11.38 -2.70 -12.55
C GLU A 345 -11.52 -3.07 -11.06
N ASN A 346 -10.50 -3.75 -10.47
CA ASN A 346 -10.65 -4.34 -9.14
C ASN A 346 -9.60 -3.84 -8.13
N LEU A 347 -8.32 -3.75 -8.52
CA LEU A 347 -7.26 -3.47 -7.54
C LEU A 347 -7.02 -1.97 -7.35
N ALA A 348 -7.13 -1.18 -8.42
CA ALA A 348 -6.76 0.23 -8.45
C ALA A 348 -7.88 1.15 -8.97
N ARG A 349 -9.14 0.71 -8.89
CA ARG A 349 -10.29 1.55 -9.28
C ARG A 349 -10.36 2.77 -8.36
N PRO A 350 -10.19 4.00 -8.89
CA PRO A 350 -10.05 5.20 -8.06
C PRO A 350 -11.25 5.44 -7.14
N GLU A 351 -12.47 5.20 -7.64
CA GLU A 351 -13.72 5.42 -6.90
C GLU A 351 -13.81 4.48 -5.68
N THR A 352 -13.35 3.22 -5.84
CA THR A 352 -13.36 2.23 -4.76
C THR A 352 -12.34 2.57 -3.68
N VAL A 353 -11.13 2.96 -4.08
CA VAL A 353 -10.08 3.35 -3.14
C VAL A 353 -10.46 4.65 -2.43
N TRP A 354 -11.04 5.61 -3.16
CA TRP A 354 -11.54 6.85 -2.57
C TRP A 354 -12.66 6.61 -1.56
N ALA A 355 -13.66 5.78 -1.89
CA ALA A 355 -14.73 5.44 -0.96
C ALA A 355 -14.20 4.80 0.34
N ALA A 356 -13.12 4.03 0.27
CA ALA A 356 -12.47 3.50 1.45
C ALA A 356 -11.79 4.61 2.29
N TRP A 357 -11.10 5.57 1.65
CA TRP A 357 -10.56 6.75 2.35
C TRP A 357 -11.65 7.61 3.00
N GLN A 358 -12.78 7.81 2.30
CA GLN A 358 -13.92 8.54 2.88
C GLN A 358 -14.39 7.91 4.20
N LYS A 359 -14.47 6.58 4.27
CA LYS A 359 -14.81 5.88 5.52
C LYS A 359 -13.81 6.13 6.64
N VAL A 360 -12.50 6.19 6.31
CA VAL A 360 -11.46 6.54 7.30
C VAL A 360 -11.71 7.96 7.85
N PHE A 361 -11.95 8.94 6.98
CA PHE A 361 -12.19 10.30 7.42
C PHE A 361 -13.49 10.44 8.20
N GLN A 362 -14.55 9.74 7.82
CA GLN A 362 -15.86 9.73 8.50
C GLN A 362 -15.77 9.13 9.91
N SER A 363 -14.98 8.06 10.09
CA SER A 363 -14.80 7.44 11.41
C SER A 363 -14.19 8.39 12.44
N LEU A 364 -13.43 9.39 11.98
CA LEU A 364 -12.85 10.42 12.84
C LEU A 364 -13.81 11.59 13.14
N GLN A 365 -14.89 11.75 12.38
CA GLN A 365 -15.85 12.84 12.59
C GLN A 365 -16.99 12.42 13.52
N ALA A 366 -17.23 11.13 13.68
CA ALA A 366 -18.21 10.63 14.64
C ALA A 366 -17.79 11.03 16.07
N PRO A 367 -18.70 11.56 16.90
CA PRO A 367 -18.39 11.79 18.29
C PRO A 367 -17.92 10.47 18.91
N SER A 368 -16.81 10.50 19.64
CA SER A 368 -16.38 9.34 20.44
C SER A 368 -17.57 8.90 21.27
N PRO A 369 -17.93 7.60 21.33
CA PRO A 369 -18.95 7.15 22.28
C PRO A 369 -18.52 7.67 23.63
N SER A 370 -19.30 8.61 24.15
CA SER A 370 -19.12 9.18 25.46
C SER A 370 -18.91 8.03 26.44
N SER A 371 -17.89 8.11 27.25
CA SER A 371 -17.75 7.30 28.44
C SER A 371 -19.07 7.39 29.20
N GLU A 372 -19.97 6.44 28.93
CA GLU A 372 -21.15 6.29 29.76
C GLU A 372 -20.68 6.17 31.19
N SER A 373 -21.11 7.13 31.98
CA SER A 373 -20.87 7.26 33.38
C SER A 373 -20.94 5.89 34.04
N LYS A 374 -19.86 5.48 34.72
CA LYS A 374 -19.95 4.48 35.76
C LYS A 374 -21.04 4.97 36.72
N ALA A 375 -22.22 4.36 36.64
CA ALA A 375 -23.22 4.53 37.66
C ALA A 375 -22.61 4.27 39.04
N PRO A 376 -22.88 5.08 40.05
CA PRO A 376 -22.32 4.85 41.35
C PRO A 376 -22.83 3.51 41.87
N SER A 377 -21.90 2.63 42.19
CA SER A 377 -22.15 1.38 42.91
C SER A 377 -22.90 1.70 44.19
N THR A 378 -24.17 1.36 44.24
CA THR A 378 -24.98 1.39 45.45
C THR A 378 -24.35 0.40 46.44
N ALA A 379 -23.67 0.91 47.45
CA ALA A 379 -23.20 0.13 48.58
C ALA A 379 -24.40 -0.43 49.31
N ILE A 380 -24.61 -1.74 49.25
CA ILE A 380 -25.55 -2.46 50.11
C ILE A 380 -24.89 -2.56 51.48
N SER A 381 -25.36 -1.74 52.40
CA SER A 381 -25.05 -1.83 53.82
C SER A 381 -25.76 -3.08 54.38
N ILE A 382 -25.02 -4.08 54.71
CA ILE A 382 -25.48 -5.23 55.51
C ILE A 382 -25.40 -4.81 56.97
N SER A 383 -26.57 -4.47 57.56
CA SER A 383 -26.74 -4.31 58.98
C SER A 383 -26.70 -5.69 59.65
N ASN A 384 -25.71 -5.91 60.49
CA ASN A 384 -25.73 -7.01 61.46
C ASN A 384 -26.73 -6.68 62.56
N ALA A 385 -27.73 -7.54 62.78
CA ALA A 385 -28.50 -7.61 63.99
C ALA A 385 -28.59 -9.07 64.41
N ILE A 386 -27.94 -9.33 65.58
CA ILE A 386 -28.05 -10.40 66.58
C ILE A 386 -27.95 -11.87 66.11
#